data_1ca191faabe3e237f9c73647810f98cc
#
_entry.id   1ca191faabe3e237f9c73647810f98cc
#
_cell.length_a   1.000
_cell.length_b   1.000
_cell.length_c   1.000
_cell.angle_alpha   90.00
_cell.angle_beta   90.00
_cell.angle_gamma   90.00
#
_symmetry.space_group_name_H-M   'P 1'
#
loop_
_entity.id
_entity.type
_entity.pdbx_description
1 polymer ?
#
loop_
_entity_poly.entity_id
_entity_poly.type
_entity_poly.pdbx_seq_one_letter_code
_entity_poly.pdbx_strand_id
1 'polypeptide(L)'
;MALQPSLNPLVVAGTRDAPHTLDVFRDAKLSRTVDTVLKPRFDKGGKYYGKVKLIVRLQVQPWHASSTLTHEAGLAVVRASPEHYWAFSRKLFDEQENFYDIPSSTLTPLQIREKLAGIAESVIQDKGRVEEFRELLRLKGSPNGGVAVTDDLKYTIKFSRQNGVHVSPTALWDGVVASEISSSWGEEEWSKFLAEKVTV
;
A
#
# COMPACT_ATOMS: atom_id res chain seq x y z
N MET A 1 0.13 15.03 -6.36
CA MET A 1 1.29 15.25 -5.46
C MET A 1 2.33 14.19 -5.76
N ALA A 2 3.57 14.60 -6.04
CA ALA A 2 4.66 13.65 -6.33
C ALA A 2 4.90 12.71 -5.13
N LEU A 3 5.31 11.47 -5.41
CA LEU A 3 5.67 10.52 -4.38
C LEU A 3 7.01 10.95 -3.73
N GLN A 4 7.08 10.92 -2.39
CA GLN A 4 8.33 11.19 -1.69
C GLN A 4 9.37 10.10 -1.98
N PRO A 5 10.68 10.41 -2.03
CA PRO A 5 11.72 9.42 -2.32
C PRO A 5 11.68 8.20 -1.39
N SER A 6 11.40 8.40 -0.08
CA SER A 6 11.25 7.32 0.91
C SER A 6 10.10 6.35 0.58
N LEU A 7 9.11 6.79 -0.20
CA LEU A 7 7.92 6.04 -0.57
C LEU A 7 8.00 5.45 -1.99
N ASN A 8 9.14 5.59 -2.68
CA ASN A 8 9.34 5.02 -4.01
C ASN A 8 9.01 3.52 -4.12
N PRO A 9 9.22 2.66 -3.09
CA PRO A 9 8.82 1.25 -3.15
C PRO A 9 7.31 1.02 -3.27
N LEU A 10 6.49 2.06 -3.08
CA LEU A 10 5.04 2.00 -3.35
C LEU A 10 4.72 2.01 -4.86
N VAL A 11 5.69 2.28 -5.73
CA VAL A 11 5.57 1.99 -7.18
C VAL A 11 5.77 0.49 -7.35
N VAL A 12 4.68 -0.25 -7.44
CA VAL A 12 4.68 -1.72 -7.41
C VAL A 12 4.68 -2.36 -8.80
N ALA A 13 4.46 -1.57 -9.85
CA ALA A 13 4.54 -2.01 -11.25
C ALA A 13 4.87 -0.85 -12.19
N GLY A 14 5.49 -1.15 -13.32
CA GLY A 14 5.93 -0.17 -14.31
C GLY A 14 7.21 0.57 -13.92
N THR A 15 7.59 1.59 -14.70
CA THR A 15 8.79 2.41 -14.47
C THR A 15 8.44 3.71 -13.78
N ARG A 16 9.32 4.22 -12.90
CA ARG A 16 9.08 5.45 -12.11
C ARG A 16 8.86 6.69 -12.97
N ASP A 17 9.46 6.76 -14.11
CA ASP A 17 9.43 7.86 -15.08
C ASP A 17 8.31 7.72 -16.10
N ALA A 18 7.48 6.67 -16.00
CA ALA A 18 6.34 6.49 -16.89
C ALA A 18 5.42 7.73 -16.84
N PRO A 19 4.94 8.21 -18.01
CA PRO A 19 4.15 9.44 -18.10
C PRO A 19 2.81 9.30 -17.40
N HIS A 20 2.13 8.16 -17.54
CA HIS A 20 0.85 7.93 -16.86
C HIS A 20 1.00 7.31 -15.47
N THR A 21 0.12 7.69 -14.57
CA THR A 21 0.09 7.19 -13.20
C THR A 21 -1.28 6.63 -12.85
N LEU A 22 -1.30 5.36 -12.43
CA LEU A 22 -2.46 4.75 -11.77
C LEU A 22 -2.18 4.66 -10.26
N ASP A 23 -2.80 5.54 -9.48
CA ASP A 23 -2.79 5.45 -8.02
C ASP A 23 -3.93 4.56 -7.54
N VAL A 24 -3.67 3.59 -6.68
CA VAL A 24 -4.68 2.69 -6.15
C VAL A 24 -4.67 2.66 -4.62
N PHE A 25 -5.82 2.98 -4.02
CA PHE A 25 -6.17 2.72 -2.64
C PHE A 25 -6.94 1.41 -2.61
N ARG A 26 -6.26 0.32 -2.26
CA ARG A 26 -6.72 -1.03 -2.59
C ARG A 26 -7.39 -1.75 -1.43
N ASP A 27 -8.26 -2.68 -1.77
CA ASP A 27 -8.72 -3.79 -0.95
C ASP A 27 -8.03 -5.10 -1.37
N ALA A 28 -8.42 -6.22 -0.72
CA ALA A 28 -7.90 -7.54 -1.05
C ALA A 28 -8.23 -7.97 -2.49
N LYS A 29 -9.41 -7.56 -3.01
CA LYS A 29 -9.87 -7.91 -4.35
C LYS A 29 -9.06 -7.18 -5.42
N LEU A 30 -8.93 -5.86 -5.30
CA LEU A 30 -8.11 -5.05 -6.21
C LEU A 30 -6.63 -5.47 -6.14
N SER A 31 -6.13 -5.91 -4.97
CA SER A 31 -4.76 -6.43 -4.85
C SER A 31 -4.53 -7.69 -5.68
N ARG A 32 -5.52 -8.61 -5.78
CA ARG A 32 -5.43 -9.76 -6.70
C ARG A 32 -5.42 -9.31 -8.16
N THR A 33 -6.28 -8.36 -8.52
CA THR A 33 -6.31 -7.78 -9.88
C THR A 33 -4.99 -7.12 -10.24
N VAL A 34 -4.33 -6.45 -9.29
CA VAL A 34 -2.97 -5.92 -9.52
C VAL A 34 -2.01 -7.03 -9.94
N ASP A 35 -1.99 -8.16 -9.24
CA ASP A 35 -1.08 -9.27 -9.58
C ASP A 35 -1.42 -9.94 -10.91
N THR A 36 -2.70 -10.19 -11.16
CA THR A 36 -3.12 -11.04 -12.29
C THR A 36 -3.35 -10.27 -13.59
N VAL A 37 -3.66 -8.98 -13.50
CA VAL A 37 -4.04 -8.16 -14.65
C VAL A 37 -3.10 -6.99 -14.88
N LEU A 38 -2.80 -6.18 -13.86
CA LEU A 38 -2.11 -4.91 -14.06
C LEU A 38 -0.58 -5.06 -14.12
N LYS A 39 0.04 -5.81 -13.19
CA LYS A 39 1.48 -6.04 -13.22
C LYS A 39 1.95 -6.69 -14.52
N PRO A 40 1.30 -7.75 -15.06
CA PRO A 40 1.70 -8.33 -16.35
C PRO A 40 1.67 -7.33 -17.52
N ARG A 41 0.86 -6.27 -17.41
CA ARG A 41 0.75 -5.24 -18.45
C ARG A 41 1.74 -4.08 -18.31
N PHE A 42 2.14 -3.77 -17.08
CA PHE A 42 2.97 -2.60 -16.79
C PHE A 42 4.45 -2.95 -16.58
N ASP A 43 4.76 -4.17 -16.16
CA ASP A 43 6.12 -4.64 -15.95
C ASP A 43 6.81 -4.99 -17.29
N LYS A 44 8.11 -5.25 -17.23
CA LYS A 44 8.95 -5.51 -18.42
C LYS A 44 8.35 -6.62 -19.29
N GLY A 45 8.12 -6.32 -20.54
CA GLY A 45 7.47 -7.20 -21.53
C GLY A 45 5.97 -6.99 -21.66
N GLY A 46 5.34 -6.23 -20.77
CA GLY A 46 3.92 -5.88 -20.87
C GLY A 46 3.64 -4.77 -21.89
N LYS A 47 2.41 -4.73 -22.40
CA LYS A 47 1.96 -3.79 -23.46
C LYS A 47 2.17 -2.32 -23.08
N TYR A 48 2.07 -1.98 -21.80
CA TYR A 48 2.15 -0.61 -21.28
C TYR A 48 3.43 -0.35 -20.46
N TYR A 49 4.44 -1.23 -20.60
CA TYR A 49 5.76 -1.01 -19.99
C TYR A 49 6.36 0.32 -20.44
N GLY A 50 6.87 1.10 -19.47
CA GLY A 50 7.40 2.45 -19.71
C GLY A 50 6.34 3.53 -19.95
N LYS A 51 5.06 3.17 -20.08
CA LYS A 51 3.95 4.10 -20.33
C LYS A 51 3.12 4.38 -19.08
N VAL A 52 2.93 3.37 -18.23
CA VAL A 52 2.13 3.46 -17.01
C VAL A 52 2.94 2.98 -15.81
N LYS A 53 2.86 3.71 -14.69
CA LYS A 53 3.29 3.26 -13.37
C LYS A 53 2.10 3.08 -12.45
N LEU A 54 2.14 2.03 -11.64
CA LEU A 54 1.14 1.75 -10.63
C LEU A 54 1.70 2.07 -9.25
N ILE A 55 1.05 2.98 -8.55
CA ILE A 55 1.40 3.38 -7.19
C ILE A 55 0.32 2.90 -6.23
N VAL A 56 0.72 2.12 -5.24
CA VAL A 56 -0.15 1.78 -4.12
C VAL A 56 -0.16 2.94 -3.13
N ARG A 57 -1.34 3.46 -2.82
CA ARG A 57 -1.54 4.47 -1.80
C ARG A 57 -2.13 3.85 -0.55
N LEU A 58 -1.61 4.24 0.59
CA LEU A 58 -2.08 3.77 1.88
C LEU A 58 -3.25 4.64 2.35
N GLN A 59 -4.36 3.98 2.73
CA GLN A 59 -5.56 4.65 3.21
C GLN A 59 -5.95 4.12 4.58
N VAL A 60 -5.63 4.87 5.63
CA VAL A 60 -6.10 4.57 6.98
C VAL A 60 -7.61 4.71 7.04
N GLN A 61 -8.28 3.68 7.55
CA GLN A 61 -9.72 3.67 7.81
C GLN A 61 -9.92 4.01 9.29
N PRO A 62 -10.22 5.27 9.65
CA PRO A 62 -10.19 5.72 11.05
C PRO A 62 -11.26 5.10 11.94
N TRP A 63 -12.27 4.47 11.36
CA TRP A 63 -13.30 3.71 12.08
C TRP A 63 -12.88 2.28 12.48
N HIS A 64 -11.68 1.83 12.09
CA HIS A 64 -11.08 0.57 12.52
C HIS A 64 -9.83 0.86 13.35
N ALA A 65 -9.85 0.51 14.63
CA ALA A 65 -8.80 0.87 15.60
C ALA A 65 -7.39 0.38 15.19
N SER A 66 -7.29 -0.81 14.58
CA SER A 66 -6.02 -1.40 14.12
C SER A 66 -5.47 -0.78 12.83
N SER A 67 -6.29 -0.05 12.06
CA SER A 67 -5.94 0.41 10.71
C SER A 67 -4.65 1.25 10.67
N THR A 68 -4.48 2.17 11.61
CA THR A 68 -3.24 2.96 11.70
C THR A 68 -2.01 2.07 11.87
N LEU A 69 -2.08 1.06 12.74
CA LEU A 69 -0.97 0.16 13.06
C LEU A 69 -0.59 -0.72 11.87
N THR A 70 -1.57 -1.22 11.12
CA THR A 70 -1.31 -2.01 9.90
C THR A 70 -0.64 -1.17 8.81
N HIS A 71 -1.00 0.11 8.68
CA HIS A 71 -0.37 1.02 7.72
C HIS A 71 1.03 1.46 8.17
N GLU A 72 1.26 1.69 9.46
CA GLU A 72 2.60 1.90 10.02
C GLU A 72 3.51 0.70 9.70
N ALA A 73 3.01 -0.53 9.88
CA ALA A 73 3.76 -1.73 9.54
C ALA A 73 4.12 -1.81 8.05
N GLY A 74 3.18 -1.51 7.15
CA GLY A 74 3.47 -1.40 5.72
C GLY A 74 4.59 -0.40 5.41
N LEU A 75 4.57 0.78 6.04
CA LEU A 75 5.60 1.80 5.89
C LEU A 75 6.95 1.39 6.50
N ALA A 76 6.93 0.65 7.60
CA ALA A 76 8.15 0.09 8.20
C ALA A 76 8.81 -0.92 7.25
N VAL A 77 8.05 -1.78 6.56
CA VAL A 77 8.58 -2.66 5.52
C VAL A 77 9.13 -1.86 4.33
N VAL A 78 8.43 -0.82 3.89
CA VAL A 78 8.93 0.07 2.82
C VAL A 78 10.32 0.64 3.13
N ARG A 79 10.62 0.91 4.41
CA ARG A 79 11.94 1.42 4.83
C ARG A 79 12.97 0.31 5.08
N ALA A 80 12.60 -0.71 5.83
CA ALA A 80 13.52 -1.76 6.25
C ALA A 80 13.85 -2.74 5.13
N SER A 81 12.88 -3.11 4.31
CA SER A 81 13.01 -4.13 3.26
C SER A 81 12.06 -3.85 2.08
N PRO A 82 12.35 -2.80 1.30
CA PRO A 82 11.44 -2.29 0.26
C PRO A 82 11.02 -3.34 -0.78
N GLU A 83 11.92 -4.26 -1.11
CA GLU A 83 11.67 -5.37 -2.05
C GLU A 83 10.60 -6.35 -1.55
N HIS A 84 10.39 -6.45 -0.23
CA HIS A 84 9.39 -7.32 0.38
C HIS A 84 8.04 -6.63 0.63
N TYR A 85 7.92 -5.33 0.35
CA TYR A 85 6.68 -4.59 0.63
C TYR A 85 5.44 -5.24 -0.01
N TRP A 86 5.53 -5.64 -1.27
CA TRP A 86 4.39 -6.24 -1.95
C TRP A 86 4.00 -7.59 -1.35
N ALA A 87 4.99 -8.46 -1.09
CA ALA A 87 4.76 -9.77 -0.47
C ALA A 87 4.18 -9.63 0.95
N PHE A 88 4.74 -8.74 1.78
CA PHE A 88 4.21 -8.40 3.10
C PHE A 88 2.75 -7.95 3.02
N SER A 89 2.47 -7.05 2.13
CA SER A 89 1.15 -6.47 1.98
C SER A 89 0.11 -7.50 1.50
N ARG A 90 0.50 -8.45 0.64
CA ARG A 90 -0.34 -9.60 0.26
C ARG A 90 -0.61 -10.49 1.46
N LYS A 91 0.44 -10.86 2.19
CA LYS A 91 0.32 -11.69 3.40
C LYS A 91 -0.56 -11.03 4.47
N LEU A 92 -0.46 -9.71 4.63
CA LEU A 92 -1.32 -8.94 5.55
C LEU A 92 -2.80 -9.01 5.14
N PHE A 93 -3.12 -9.00 3.84
CA PHE A 93 -4.50 -9.21 3.38
C PHE A 93 -4.98 -10.65 3.61
N ASP A 94 -4.11 -11.64 3.45
CA ASP A 94 -4.46 -13.03 3.72
C ASP A 94 -4.78 -13.26 5.20
N GLU A 95 -4.13 -12.51 6.08
CA GLU A 95 -4.30 -12.58 7.54
C GLU A 95 -5.13 -11.41 8.13
N GLN A 96 -5.82 -10.64 7.28
CA GLN A 96 -6.51 -9.40 7.70
C GLN A 96 -7.53 -9.59 8.82
N GLU A 97 -8.17 -10.77 8.90
CA GLU A 97 -9.17 -11.07 9.92
C GLU A 97 -8.62 -10.99 11.34
N ASN A 98 -7.32 -11.24 11.54
CA ASN A 98 -6.65 -11.09 12.83
C ASN A 98 -6.64 -9.62 13.35
N PHE A 99 -6.88 -8.67 12.45
CA PHE A 99 -6.83 -7.22 12.70
C PHE A 99 -8.20 -6.55 12.63
N TYR A 100 -9.29 -7.32 12.46
CA TYR A 100 -10.64 -6.78 12.54
C TYR A 100 -10.98 -6.34 13.96
N ASP A 101 -12.01 -5.52 14.12
CA ASP A 101 -12.35 -4.87 15.36
C ASP A 101 -12.57 -5.88 16.52
N ILE A 102 -13.32 -6.96 16.28
CA ILE A 102 -13.58 -7.98 17.32
C ILE A 102 -12.30 -8.76 17.68
N PRO A 103 -11.56 -9.39 16.76
CA PRO A 103 -10.32 -10.11 17.09
C PRO A 103 -9.25 -9.25 17.75
N SER A 104 -9.21 -7.96 17.46
CA SER A 104 -8.22 -7.04 18.03
C SER A 104 -8.69 -6.28 19.28
N SER A 105 -9.96 -6.40 19.67
CA SER A 105 -10.58 -5.60 20.73
C SER A 105 -9.92 -5.70 22.12
N THR A 106 -9.28 -6.83 22.40
CA THR A 106 -8.60 -7.08 23.68
C THR A 106 -7.08 -6.89 23.61
N LEU A 107 -6.55 -6.56 22.43
CA LEU A 107 -5.11 -6.42 22.20
C LEU A 107 -4.66 -4.99 22.46
N THR A 108 -3.53 -4.85 23.12
CA THR A 108 -2.83 -3.57 23.19
C THR A 108 -2.18 -3.23 21.83
N PRO A 109 -1.92 -1.94 21.53
CA PRO A 109 -1.18 -1.55 20.33
C PRO A 109 0.19 -2.25 20.18
N LEU A 110 0.86 -2.56 21.30
CA LEU A 110 2.13 -3.30 21.28
C LEU A 110 1.93 -4.75 20.83
N GLN A 111 0.90 -5.42 21.33
CA GLN A 111 0.57 -6.80 20.91
C GLN A 111 0.18 -6.86 19.42
N ILE A 112 -0.53 -5.84 18.92
CA ILE A 112 -0.84 -5.75 17.48
C ILE A 112 0.44 -5.59 16.67
N ARG A 113 1.39 -4.73 17.10
CA ARG A 113 2.71 -4.58 16.44
C ARG A 113 3.51 -5.89 16.44
N GLU A 114 3.45 -6.67 17.51
CA GLU A 114 4.12 -7.98 17.55
C GLU A 114 3.49 -8.99 16.56
N LYS A 115 2.17 -9.01 16.42
CA LYS A 115 1.52 -9.82 15.36
C LYS A 115 1.97 -9.38 13.96
N LEU A 116 2.04 -8.07 13.72
CA LEU A 116 2.53 -7.52 12.44
C LEU A 116 4.00 -7.84 12.19
N ALA A 117 4.82 -7.89 13.26
CA ALA A 117 6.21 -8.31 13.17
C ALA A 117 6.33 -9.81 12.80
N GLY A 118 5.45 -10.67 13.32
CA GLY A 118 5.38 -12.08 12.90
C GLY A 118 5.06 -12.24 11.41
N ILE A 119 4.18 -11.39 10.86
CA ILE A 119 3.92 -11.36 9.40
C ILE A 119 5.17 -10.89 8.65
N ALA A 120 5.85 -9.84 9.12
CA ALA A 120 7.08 -9.36 8.50
C ALA A 120 8.17 -10.45 8.51
N GLU A 121 8.35 -11.14 9.62
CA GLU A 121 9.28 -12.26 9.78
C GLU A 121 9.02 -13.42 8.81
N SER A 122 7.73 -13.71 8.54
CA SER A 122 7.34 -14.78 7.60
C SER A 122 7.70 -14.45 6.14
N VAL A 123 7.91 -13.18 5.82
CA VAL A 123 8.19 -12.69 4.46
C VAL A 123 9.65 -12.26 4.31
N ILE A 124 10.20 -11.56 5.32
CA ILE A 124 11.56 -11.05 5.35
C ILE A 124 12.43 -12.08 6.08
N GLN A 125 13.24 -12.82 5.35
CA GLN A 125 14.08 -13.88 5.94
C GLN A 125 15.34 -13.33 6.64
N ASP A 126 15.73 -12.09 6.32
CA ASP A 126 16.90 -11.42 6.92
C ASP A 126 16.54 -10.90 8.32
N LYS A 127 17.16 -11.48 9.35
CA LYS A 127 16.93 -11.12 10.76
C LYS A 127 17.29 -9.66 11.07
N GLY A 128 18.30 -9.09 10.42
CA GLY A 128 18.69 -7.70 10.61
C GLY A 128 17.61 -6.74 10.10
N ARG A 129 17.01 -7.05 8.96
CA ARG A 129 15.89 -6.30 8.39
C ARG A 129 14.61 -6.40 9.24
N VAL A 130 14.35 -7.57 9.80
CA VAL A 130 13.22 -7.77 10.74
C VAL A 130 13.43 -6.96 12.01
N GLU A 131 14.64 -6.91 12.54
CA GLU A 131 14.94 -6.07 13.71
C GLU A 131 14.82 -4.58 13.37
N GLU A 132 15.32 -4.14 12.22
CA GLU A 132 15.11 -2.76 11.73
C GLU A 132 13.61 -2.43 11.63
N PHE A 133 12.79 -3.34 11.11
CA PHE A 133 11.34 -3.19 11.08
C PHE A 133 10.76 -2.97 12.48
N ARG A 134 11.18 -3.76 13.48
CA ARG A 134 10.73 -3.63 14.88
C ARG A 134 11.13 -2.28 15.47
N GLU A 135 12.38 -1.85 15.24
CA GLU A 135 12.86 -0.53 15.68
C GLU A 135 12.07 0.64 15.06
N LEU A 136 11.73 0.55 13.78
CA LEU A 136 10.91 1.57 13.10
C LEU A 136 9.50 1.72 13.69
N LEU A 137 8.98 0.69 14.35
CA LEU A 137 7.67 0.68 15.03
C LEU A 137 7.75 0.92 16.53
N ARG A 138 8.96 1.12 17.08
CA ARG A 138 9.14 1.47 18.50
C ARG A 138 8.60 2.87 18.78
N LEU A 139 7.82 3.01 19.86
CA LEU A 139 7.32 4.30 20.30
C LEU A 139 8.48 5.23 20.67
N LYS A 140 8.42 6.46 20.20
CA LYS A 140 9.38 7.52 20.58
C LYS A 140 9.19 7.91 22.05
N GLY A 141 10.26 8.43 22.68
CA GLY A 141 10.26 8.77 24.10
C GLY A 141 9.40 9.96 24.51
N SER A 142 8.82 10.73 23.57
CA SER A 142 7.88 11.81 23.89
C SER A 142 6.44 11.28 23.98
N PRO A 143 5.58 11.85 24.86
CA PRO A 143 4.21 11.35 25.08
C PRO A 143 3.35 11.25 23.83
N ASN A 144 3.61 12.05 22.80
CA ASN A 144 2.87 12.06 21.53
C ASN A 144 3.81 11.95 20.32
N GLY A 145 4.94 11.24 20.47
CA GLY A 145 6.01 11.18 19.47
C GLY A 145 5.74 10.24 18.29
N GLY A 146 4.77 9.35 18.42
CA GLY A 146 4.51 8.31 17.42
C GLY A 146 5.68 7.33 17.27
N VAL A 147 5.86 6.83 16.05
CA VAL A 147 6.94 5.91 15.65
C VAL A 147 7.80 6.53 14.53
N ALA A 148 8.84 5.86 14.08
CA ALA A 148 9.76 6.42 13.09
C ALA A 148 9.08 6.72 11.74
N VAL A 149 8.07 5.95 11.34
CA VAL A 149 7.33 6.10 10.07
C VAL A 149 6.12 7.03 10.15
N THR A 150 5.91 7.71 11.28
CA THR A 150 4.72 8.58 11.49
C THR A 150 4.63 9.71 10.45
N ASP A 151 5.76 10.28 10.02
CA ASP A 151 5.72 11.37 9.04
C ASP A 151 5.38 10.87 7.63
N ASP A 152 5.80 9.67 7.26
CA ASP A 152 5.35 9.02 6.02
C ASP A 152 3.85 8.73 6.07
N LEU A 153 3.35 8.27 7.22
CA LEU A 153 1.91 8.04 7.42
C LEU A 153 1.10 9.34 7.30
N LYS A 154 1.57 10.42 7.91
CA LYS A 154 0.94 11.76 7.76
C LYS A 154 0.92 12.21 6.31
N TYR A 155 1.98 11.94 5.55
CA TYR A 155 2.03 12.27 4.13
C TYR A 155 0.96 11.49 3.34
N THR A 156 0.80 10.18 3.57
CA THR A 156 -0.21 9.36 2.88
C THR A 156 -1.62 9.83 3.23
N ILE A 157 -1.90 10.12 4.50
CA ILE A 157 -3.19 10.65 4.97
C ILE A 157 -3.47 12.02 4.35
N LYS A 158 -2.48 12.92 4.30
CA LYS A 158 -2.62 14.23 3.65
C LYS A 158 -2.98 14.07 2.17
N PHE A 159 -2.30 13.19 1.45
CA PHE A 159 -2.60 12.90 0.04
C PHE A 159 -4.05 12.47 -0.14
N SER A 160 -4.52 11.49 0.64
CA SER A 160 -5.91 11.00 0.58
C SER A 160 -6.92 12.10 0.82
N ARG A 161 -6.72 12.91 1.89
CA ARG A 161 -7.63 14.01 2.24
C ARG A 161 -7.68 15.10 1.17
N GLN A 162 -6.54 15.45 0.58
CA GLN A 162 -6.47 16.48 -0.46
C GLN A 162 -7.13 16.05 -1.77
N ASN A 163 -7.25 14.74 -2.02
CA ASN A 163 -7.92 14.19 -3.18
C ASN A 163 -9.35 13.70 -2.89
N GLY A 164 -9.90 13.99 -1.70
CA GLY A 164 -11.25 13.58 -1.33
C GLY A 164 -11.43 12.06 -1.18
N VAL A 165 -10.32 11.31 -1.04
CA VAL A 165 -10.37 9.86 -0.88
C VAL A 165 -10.69 9.51 0.56
N HIS A 166 -11.81 8.81 0.79
CA HIS A 166 -12.28 8.44 2.13
C HIS A 166 -12.51 6.93 2.30
N VAL A 167 -12.54 6.16 1.21
CA VAL A 167 -12.78 4.71 1.23
C VAL A 167 -11.78 3.96 0.34
N SER A 168 -11.63 2.67 0.61
CA SER A 168 -10.98 1.70 -0.28
C SER A 168 -12.02 0.68 -0.73
N PRO A 169 -12.04 0.28 -2.02
CA PRO A 169 -11.11 0.69 -3.05
C PRO A 169 -11.41 2.06 -3.65
N THR A 170 -10.39 2.81 -4.00
CA THR A 170 -10.46 4.03 -4.83
C THR A 170 -9.27 4.03 -5.78
N ALA A 171 -9.43 4.53 -6.99
CA ALA A 171 -8.34 4.69 -7.96
C ALA A 171 -8.30 6.13 -8.49
N LEU A 172 -7.08 6.61 -8.79
CA LEU A 172 -6.88 7.85 -9.52
C LEU A 172 -6.08 7.55 -10.79
N TRP A 173 -6.46 8.17 -11.88
CA TRP A 173 -5.70 8.19 -13.12
C TRP A 173 -5.12 9.59 -13.32
N ASP A 174 -3.79 9.66 -13.45
CA ASP A 174 -3.05 10.93 -13.59
C ASP A 174 -3.45 11.99 -12.55
N GLY A 175 -3.72 11.54 -11.32
CA GLY A 175 -4.06 12.40 -10.18
C GLY A 175 -5.54 12.79 -10.09
N VAL A 176 -6.40 12.32 -10.98
CA VAL A 176 -7.85 12.55 -10.95
C VAL A 176 -8.57 11.27 -10.53
N VAL A 177 -9.55 11.38 -9.61
CA VAL A 177 -10.34 10.22 -9.18
C VAL A 177 -11.07 9.61 -10.38
N ALA A 178 -10.80 8.34 -10.64
CA ALA A 178 -11.44 7.55 -11.69
C ALA A 178 -12.57 6.72 -11.07
N SER A 179 -13.72 7.35 -10.89
CA SER A 179 -14.89 6.78 -10.20
C SER A 179 -15.51 5.58 -10.91
N GLU A 180 -15.23 5.42 -12.21
CA GLU A 180 -15.64 4.29 -13.02
C GLU A 180 -14.89 2.99 -12.65
N ILE A 181 -13.68 3.09 -12.07
CA ILE A 181 -12.89 1.91 -11.71
C ILE A 181 -13.52 1.20 -10.51
N SER A 182 -13.83 -0.09 -10.71
CA SER A 182 -14.34 -0.96 -9.66
C SER A 182 -13.35 -2.07 -9.32
N SER A 183 -13.31 -2.50 -8.06
CA SER A 183 -12.56 -3.70 -7.65
C SER A 183 -13.09 -5.00 -8.30
N SER A 184 -14.28 -4.95 -8.90
CA SER A 184 -14.86 -6.08 -9.65
C SER A 184 -14.37 -6.18 -11.08
N TRP A 185 -13.64 -5.19 -11.60
CA TRP A 185 -13.12 -5.22 -12.96
C TRP A 185 -12.19 -6.40 -13.18
N GLY A 186 -12.42 -7.09 -14.27
CA GLY A 186 -11.55 -8.14 -14.80
C GLY A 186 -10.65 -7.63 -15.92
N GLU A 187 -10.13 -8.55 -16.70
CA GLU A 187 -9.18 -8.28 -17.79
C GLU A 187 -9.78 -7.40 -18.89
N GLU A 188 -11.06 -7.59 -19.22
CA GLU A 188 -11.74 -6.89 -20.31
C GLU A 188 -11.88 -5.40 -20.00
N GLU A 189 -12.43 -5.05 -18.83
CA GLU A 189 -12.66 -3.66 -18.42
C GLU A 189 -11.34 -2.91 -18.29
N TRP A 190 -10.32 -3.52 -17.69
CA TRP A 190 -9.00 -2.93 -17.61
C TRP A 190 -8.35 -2.74 -18.98
N SER A 191 -8.53 -3.70 -19.89
CA SER A 191 -7.99 -3.57 -21.27
C SER A 191 -8.64 -2.42 -22.03
N LYS A 192 -9.95 -2.27 -21.90
CA LYS A 192 -10.71 -1.16 -22.50
C LYS A 192 -10.26 0.19 -21.90
N PHE A 193 -10.24 0.30 -20.58
CA PHE A 193 -9.83 1.51 -19.88
C PHE A 193 -8.41 1.96 -20.31
N LEU A 194 -7.44 1.03 -20.25
CA LEU A 194 -6.07 1.35 -20.59
C LEU A 194 -5.90 1.70 -22.09
N ALA A 195 -6.65 1.05 -22.98
CA ALA A 195 -6.61 1.38 -24.39
C ALA A 195 -7.14 2.79 -24.68
N GLU A 196 -8.13 3.25 -23.91
CA GLU A 196 -8.69 4.61 -24.02
C GLU A 196 -7.77 5.66 -23.37
N LYS A 197 -7.21 5.37 -22.21
CA LYS A 197 -6.51 6.36 -21.36
C LYS A 197 -5.01 6.51 -21.70
N VAL A 198 -4.35 5.46 -22.20
CA VAL A 198 -2.92 5.53 -22.55
C VAL A 198 -2.75 6.11 -23.94
N THR A 199 -2.32 7.36 -24.00
CA THR A 199 -2.24 8.16 -25.23
C THR A 199 -0.82 8.29 -25.80
N VAL A 200 0.18 7.66 -25.18
CA VAL A 200 1.61 7.73 -25.54
C VAL A 200 2.19 6.36 -25.88
#